data_55f2892b5e2b30fa4dcc9b2457d01e93
#
_entry.id   55f2892b5e2b30fa4dcc9b2457d01e93
#
_cell.length_a   1.000
_cell.length_b   1.000
_cell.length_c   1.000
_cell.angle_alpha   90.00
_cell.angle_beta   90.00
_cell.angle_gamma   90.00
#
_symmetry.space_group_name_H-M   'P 1'
#
loop_
_entity.id
_entity.type
_entity.pdbx_description
1 polymer ?
#
loop_
_entity_poly.entity_id
_entity_poly.type
_entity_poly.pdbx_seq_one_letter_code
_entity_poly.pdbx_strand_id
1 'polypeptide(L)'
;MKIAAIQMISTPVLQENLATAQRLLKQAADAGAGLILMPEYWPIMGLHEADKFKIAEHIGNAEQPGVIQQFLADSARSLGVWIIGGTLPLVSTESDKVLNTTLVYNPQGELVSRYDKIHLFGFTKATESYEESRTITAGDDVVSFDAGFGKIGLSICYDLRFPELYRSMGDCALIVVPAAFTFTTGQAHWEILLRARAIENQCYVLASAQGGQHVNGRRTWGHSMLVDPWGKIVDVLAEGEGVVGGELDWANLSAVRTSLPALKHRKLAC
;
A
#
# COMPACT_ATOMS: atom_id res chain seq x y z
N MET A 1 -10.49 -5.76 15.40
CA MET A 1 -9.05 -6.03 15.16
C MET A 1 -8.38 -4.72 14.84
N LYS A 2 -7.28 -4.37 15.54
CA LYS A 2 -6.51 -3.16 15.22
C LYS A 2 -5.67 -3.35 13.96
N ILE A 3 -5.66 -2.34 13.09
CA ILE A 3 -4.84 -2.25 11.89
C ILE A 3 -4.10 -0.92 11.86
N ALA A 4 -2.93 -0.87 11.22
CA ALA A 4 -2.13 0.34 11.13
C ALA A 4 -1.51 0.51 9.75
N ALA A 5 -1.29 1.76 9.35
CA ALA A 5 -0.48 2.16 8.21
C ALA A 5 0.72 2.98 8.68
N ILE A 6 1.86 2.74 8.07
CA ILE A 6 3.10 3.47 8.32
C ILE A 6 3.23 4.60 7.30
N GLN A 7 3.60 5.80 7.75
CA GLN A 7 4.04 6.89 6.89
C GLN A 7 5.53 7.07 7.02
N MET A 8 6.24 7.16 5.89
CA MET A 8 7.69 7.34 5.83
C MET A 8 8.09 8.51 4.94
N ILE A 9 9.32 8.98 5.12
CA ILE A 9 10.03 9.85 4.19
C ILE A 9 11.30 9.12 3.77
N SER A 10 11.15 8.18 2.84
CA SER A 10 12.24 7.31 2.42
C SER A 10 13.39 8.08 1.77
N THR A 11 14.61 7.62 2.04
CA THR A 11 15.87 8.18 1.54
C THR A 11 16.42 7.33 0.38
N PRO A 12 17.50 7.77 -0.30
CA PRO A 12 18.20 6.94 -1.27
C PRO A 12 19.00 5.77 -0.67
N VAL A 13 19.03 5.63 0.66
CA VAL A 13 19.87 4.66 1.37
C VAL A 13 19.00 3.56 1.98
N LEU A 14 19.07 2.34 1.44
CA LEU A 14 18.27 1.20 1.89
C LEU A 14 18.39 0.96 3.42
N GLN A 15 19.59 1.02 3.98
CA GLN A 15 19.81 0.73 5.40
C GLN A 15 19.10 1.72 6.34
N GLU A 16 19.05 3.00 5.96
CA GLU A 16 18.31 4.03 6.71
C GLU A 16 16.81 3.74 6.69
N ASN A 17 16.30 3.36 5.52
CA ASN A 17 14.90 3.04 5.36
C ASN A 17 14.51 1.76 6.12
N LEU A 18 15.37 0.72 6.12
CA LEU A 18 15.15 -0.48 6.93
C LEU A 18 15.09 -0.15 8.43
N ALA A 19 16.01 0.69 8.92
CA ALA A 19 16.02 1.11 10.33
C ALA A 19 14.75 1.91 10.70
N THR A 20 14.32 2.84 9.85
CA THR A 20 13.08 3.60 10.03
C THR A 20 11.86 2.69 10.00
N ALA A 21 11.80 1.76 9.04
CA ALA A 21 10.74 0.78 8.92
C ALA A 21 10.62 -0.10 10.18
N GLN A 22 11.75 -0.61 10.67
CA GLN A 22 11.80 -1.43 11.89
C GLN A 22 11.24 -0.69 13.11
N ARG A 23 11.63 0.57 13.29
CA ARG A 23 11.14 1.41 14.38
C ARG A 23 9.62 1.61 14.32
N LEU A 24 9.10 1.94 13.12
CA LEU A 24 7.69 2.22 12.92
C LEU A 24 6.82 0.96 12.99
N LEU A 25 7.30 -0.17 12.43
CA LEU A 25 6.65 -1.48 12.57
C LEU A 25 6.51 -1.87 14.05
N LYS A 26 7.60 -1.71 14.82
CA LYS A 26 7.55 -1.96 16.26
C LYS A 26 6.57 -1.04 16.97
N GLN A 27 6.55 0.25 16.66
CA GLN A 27 5.62 1.22 17.23
C GLN A 27 4.16 0.81 16.96
N ALA A 28 3.83 0.38 15.73
CA ALA A 28 2.50 -0.07 15.37
C ALA A 28 2.10 -1.36 16.11
N ALA A 29 3.01 -2.33 16.21
CA ALA A 29 2.77 -3.58 16.92
C ALA A 29 2.62 -3.36 18.43
N ASP A 30 3.44 -2.53 19.05
CA ASP A 30 3.33 -2.15 20.48
C ASP A 30 2.00 -1.43 20.77
N ALA A 31 1.43 -0.71 19.79
CA ALA A 31 0.10 -0.12 19.89
C ALA A 31 -1.04 -1.14 19.69
N GLY A 32 -0.71 -2.42 19.44
CA GLY A 32 -1.64 -3.53 19.32
C GLY A 32 -2.17 -3.78 17.92
N ALA A 33 -1.51 -3.26 16.87
CA ALA A 33 -1.88 -3.58 15.50
C ALA A 33 -1.58 -5.05 15.18
N GLY A 34 -2.58 -5.77 14.67
CA GLY A 34 -2.43 -7.15 14.19
C GLY A 34 -2.18 -7.23 12.67
N LEU A 35 -2.37 -6.11 11.96
CA LEU A 35 -2.03 -5.95 10.56
C LEU A 35 -1.41 -4.56 10.35
N ILE A 36 -0.28 -4.53 9.63
CA ILE A 36 0.46 -3.29 9.35
C ILE A 36 0.72 -3.16 7.85
N LEU A 37 0.39 -2.00 7.30
CA LEU A 37 0.64 -1.62 5.90
C LEU A 37 1.84 -0.68 5.80
N MET A 38 2.80 -1.01 4.92
CA MET A 38 3.94 -0.17 4.56
C MET A 38 3.62 0.71 3.35
N PRO A 39 4.31 1.85 3.14
CA PRO A 39 4.06 2.71 1.97
C PRO A 39 4.72 2.21 0.67
N GLU A 40 4.34 2.81 -0.46
CA GLU A 40 5.01 2.59 -1.75
C GLU A 40 6.44 3.13 -1.72
N TYR A 41 7.39 2.44 -2.40
CA TYR A 41 8.82 2.81 -2.50
C TYR A 41 9.53 2.99 -1.16
N TRP A 42 9.04 2.35 -0.09
CA TRP A 42 9.65 2.51 1.22
C TRP A 42 11.11 2.05 1.29
N PRO A 43 11.57 1.02 0.53
CA PRO A 43 12.97 0.61 0.62
C PRO A 43 13.94 1.63 0.02
N ILE A 44 13.48 2.39 -0.98
CA ILE A 44 14.31 3.40 -1.63
C ILE A 44 13.47 4.50 -2.30
N MET A 45 13.76 5.75 -1.98
CA MET A 45 13.38 6.92 -2.78
C MET A 45 14.67 7.45 -3.42
N GLY A 46 15.06 6.85 -4.55
CA GLY A 46 16.35 7.08 -5.21
C GLY A 46 16.54 8.52 -5.70
N LEU A 47 17.79 8.91 -5.91
CA LEU A 47 18.13 10.18 -6.56
C LEU A 47 17.73 10.16 -8.05
N HIS A 48 17.80 8.97 -8.65
CA HIS A 48 17.42 8.71 -10.05
C HIS A 48 16.43 7.55 -10.11
N GLU A 49 15.59 7.56 -11.15
CA GLU A 49 14.61 6.49 -11.39
C GLU A 49 15.24 5.09 -11.50
N ALA A 50 16.48 5.00 -12.00
CA ALA A 50 17.22 3.76 -12.14
C ALA A 50 17.79 3.19 -10.82
N ASP A 51 17.77 3.94 -9.72
CA ASP A 51 18.35 3.46 -8.45
C ASP A 51 17.61 2.24 -7.89
N LYS A 52 16.33 2.08 -8.24
CA LYS A 52 15.51 0.92 -7.88
C LYS A 52 16.06 -0.40 -8.42
N PHE A 53 16.77 -0.39 -9.56
CA PHE A 53 17.39 -1.59 -10.14
C PHE A 53 18.49 -2.18 -9.26
N LYS A 54 19.18 -1.33 -8.48
CA LYS A 54 20.31 -1.75 -7.60
C LYS A 54 19.85 -2.58 -6.41
N ILE A 55 18.58 -2.46 -6.05
CA ILE A 55 17.98 -3.17 -4.91
C ILE A 55 16.84 -4.12 -5.35
N ALA A 56 16.68 -4.31 -6.65
CA ALA A 56 15.66 -5.22 -7.15
C ALA A 56 15.98 -6.67 -6.76
N GLU A 57 14.98 -7.38 -6.24
CA GLU A 57 15.12 -8.74 -5.73
C GLU A 57 14.38 -9.74 -6.63
N HIS A 58 14.84 -10.99 -6.65
CA HIS A 58 14.10 -12.10 -7.24
C HIS A 58 13.09 -12.65 -6.24
N ILE A 59 11.89 -13.00 -6.73
CA ILE A 59 10.88 -13.69 -5.91
C ILE A 59 11.18 -15.18 -5.85
N GLY A 60 10.89 -15.81 -4.71
CA GLY A 60 10.84 -17.28 -4.61
C GLY A 60 12.18 -17.99 -4.44
N ASN A 61 13.29 -17.29 -4.20
CA ASN A 61 14.52 -17.95 -3.79
C ASN A 61 14.50 -18.18 -2.26
N ALA A 62 13.84 -19.29 -1.85
CA ALA A 62 13.71 -19.64 -0.44
C ALA A 62 15.06 -19.89 0.27
N GLU A 63 16.12 -20.24 -0.50
CA GLU A 63 17.47 -20.50 0.05
C GLU A 63 18.26 -19.19 0.22
N GLN A 64 17.96 -18.18 -0.57
CA GLN A 64 18.59 -16.84 -0.52
C GLN A 64 17.54 -15.76 -0.81
N PRO A 65 16.62 -15.49 0.12
CA PRO A 65 15.68 -14.38 -0.04
C PRO A 65 16.44 -13.06 -0.08
N GLY A 66 15.92 -12.10 -0.85
CA GLY A 66 16.47 -10.75 -0.87
C GLY A 66 16.39 -10.09 0.52
N VAL A 67 17.23 -9.10 0.75
CA VAL A 67 17.34 -8.39 2.04
C VAL A 67 16.00 -7.78 2.47
N ILE A 68 15.25 -7.23 1.52
CA ILE A 68 13.95 -6.59 1.79
C ILE A 68 12.90 -7.64 2.11
N GLN A 69 12.83 -8.73 1.33
CA GLN A 69 11.93 -9.85 1.58
C GLN A 69 12.21 -10.51 2.94
N GLN A 70 13.49 -10.74 3.26
CA GLN A 70 13.90 -11.30 4.55
C GLN A 70 13.50 -10.38 5.71
N PHE A 71 13.73 -9.06 5.56
CA PHE A 71 13.34 -8.07 6.56
C PHE A 71 11.82 -8.10 6.84
N LEU A 72 10.98 -8.17 5.80
CA LEU A 72 9.52 -8.23 5.96
C LEU A 72 9.08 -9.54 6.64
N ALA A 73 9.63 -10.68 6.22
CA ALA A 73 9.32 -11.99 6.80
C ALA A 73 9.71 -12.06 8.28
N ASP A 74 10.93 -11.62 8.62
CA ASP A 74 11.42 -11.64 10.00
C ASP A 74 10.68 -10.66 10.90
N SER A 75 10.31 -9.48 10.36
CA SER A 75 9.48 -8.50 11.07
C SER A 75 8.10 -9.06 11.37
N ALA A 76 7.44 -9.68 10.37
CA ALA A 76 6.13 -10.30 10.55
C ALA A 76 6.17 -11.39 11.64
N ARG A 77 7.18 -12.27 11.58
CA ARG A 77 7.37 -13.35 12.54
C ARG A 77 7.68 -12.84 13.95
N SER A 78 8.63 -11.92 14.07
CA SER A 78 9.09 -11.44 15.38
C SER A 78 8.04 -10.61 16.11
N LEU A 79 7.22 -9.86 15.37
CA LEU A 79 6.13 -9.04 15.92
C LEU A 79 4.81 -9.81 16.04
N GLY A 80 4.69 -10.97 15.39
CA GLY A 80 3.48 -11.78 15.39
C GLY A 80 2.29 -11.11 14.68
N VAL A 81 2.57 -10.33 13.63
CA VAL A 81 1.56 -9.52 12.92
C VAL A 81 1.58 -9.81 11.42
N TRP A 82 0.45 -9.54 10.76
CA TRP A 82 0.41 -9.45 9.31
C TRP A 82 1.16 -8.22 8.83
N ILE A 83 2.04 -8.38 7.82
CA ILE A 83 2.69 -7.25 7.15
C ILE A 83 2.31 -7.25 5.67
N ILE A 84 1.66 -6.17 5.23
CA ILE A 84 1.51 -5.85 3.83
C ILE A 84 2.67 -4.92 3.49
N GLY A 85 3.63 -5.43 2.73
CA GLY A 85 5.00 -4.90 2.61
C GLY A 85 5.15 -3.60 1.82
N GLY A 86 4.09 -2.82 1.66
CA GLY A 86 4.14 -1.63 0.83
C GLY A 86 4.55 -2.00 -0.59
N THR A 87 5.58 -1.37 -1.13
CA THR A 87 6.16 -1.88 -2.37
C THR A 87 7.68 -1.96 -2.35
N LEU A 88 8.20 -2.95 -3.07
CA LEU A 88 9.60 -3.15 -3.37
C LEU A 88 9.78 -3.47 -4.86
N PRO A 89 10.95 -3.15 -5.46
CA PRO A 89 11.23 -3.54 -6.82
C PRO A 89 11.57 -5.03 -6.90
N LEU A 90 10.86 -5.77 -7.75
CA LEU A 90 11.24 -7.13 -8.13
C LEU A 90 11.77 -7.15 -9.57
N VAL A 91 12.69 -8.08 -9.84
CA VAL A 91 13.22 -8.28 -11.18
C VAL A 91 12.11 -8.67 -12.14
N SER A 92 11.99 -7.95 -13.25
CA SER A 92 11.05 -8.23 -14.33
C SER A 92 11.65 -9.17 -15.37
N THR A 93 10.79 -9.80 -16.17
CA THR A 93 11.21 -10.54 -17.39
C THR A 93 11.57 -9.60 -18.53
N GLU A 94 11.12 -8.34 -18.49
CA GLU A 94 11.54 -7.31 -19.43
C GLU A 94 12.92 -6.76 -19.04
N SER A 95 13.83 -6.66 -20.01
CA SER A 95 15.12 -6.01 -19.80
C SER A 95 14.90 -4.53 -19.44
N ASP A 96 15.75 -4.01 -18.56
CA ASP A 96 15.75 -2.61 -18.14
C ASP A 96 14.48 -2.13 -17.40
N LYS A 97 13.67 -3.08 -16.87
CA LYS A 97 12.52 -2.78 -16.03
C LYS A 97 12.48 -3.64 -14.77
N VAL A 98 11.73 -3.17 -13.79
CA VAL A 98 11.36 -3.90 -12.57
C VAL A 98 9.84 -3.94 -12.43
N LEU A 99 9.35 -4.82 -11.57
CA LEU A 99 7.97 -4.79 -11.10
C LEU A 99 7.89 -3.91 -9.84
N ASN A 100 6.82 -3.16 -9.69
CA ASN A 100 6.48 -2.45 -8.45
C ASN A 100 5.51 -3.32 -7.66
N THR A 101 6.01 -4.06 -6.67
CA THR A 101 5.33 -5.21 -6.09
C THR A 101 5.02 -5.05 -4.62
N THR A 102 3.80 -5.37 -4.23
CA THR A 102 3.41 -5.62 -2.84
C THR A 102 3.50 -7.11 -2.52
N LEU A 103 4.20 -7.44 -1.44
CA LEU A 103 4.26 -8.78 -0.86
C LEU A 103 3.54 -8.79 0.49
N VAL A 104 2.82 -9.87 0.78
CA VAL A 104 2.07 -10.03 2.04
C VAL A 104 2.63 -11.19 2.84
N TYR A 105 3.00 -10.92 4.08
CA TYR A 105 3.51 -11.91 5.03
C TYR A 105 2.54 -12.11 6.19
N ASN A 106 2.29 -13.40 6.53
CA ASN A 106 1.49 -13.76 7.69
C ASN A 106 2.31 -13.65 9.01
N PRO A 107 1.69 -13.79 10.19
CA PRO A 107 2.40 -13.73 11.47
C PRO A 107 3.48 -14.81 11.68
N GLN A 108 3.55 -15.84 10.83
CA GLN A 108 4.61 -16.84 10.82
C GLN A 108 5.79 -16.42 9.93
N GLY A 109 5.68 -15.29 9.22
CA GLY A 109 6.67 -14.79 8.28
C GLY A 109 6.66 -15.53 6.94
N GLU A 110 5.55 -16.18 6.62
CA GLU A 110 5.36 -16.85 5.34
C GLU A 110 4.77 -15.89 4.32
N LEU A 111 5.29 -15.91 3.09
CA LEU A 111 4.74 -15.15 1.97
C LEU A 111 3.43 -15.82 1.51
N VAL A 112 2.31 -15.07 1.61
CA VAL A 112 0.97 -15.60 1.33
C VAL A 112 0.30 -14.96 0.12
N SER A 113 0.74 -13.78 -0.31
CA SER A 113 0.17 -13.09 -1.47
C SER A 113 1.17 -12.13 -2.10
N ARG A 114 1.01 -11.87 -3.40
CA ARG A 114 1.78 -10.93 -4.20
C ARG A 114 0.83 -10.16 -5.11
N TYR A 115 1.08 -8.86 -5.26
CA TYR A 115 0.40 -8.00 -6.22
C TYR A 115 1.42 -7.11 -6.93
N ASP A 116 1.41 -7.13 -8.25
CA ASP A 116 2.21 -6.25 -9.09
C ASP A 116 1.33 -5.11 -9.59
N LYS A 117 1.79 -3.86 -9.45
CA LYS A 117 1.04 -2.66 -9.82
C LYS A 117 0.56 -2.72 -11.26
N ILE A 118 -0.78 -2.64 -11.47
CA ILE A 118 -1.38 -2.71 -12.80
C ILE A 118 -1.27 -1.36 -13.50
N HIS A 119 -1.68 -0.27 -12.85
CA HIS A 119 -1.74 1.04 -13.47
C HIS A 119 -0.49 1.85 -13.16
N LEU A 120 0.32 2.10 -14.18
CA LEU A 120 1.57 2.84 -14.06
C LEU A 120 1.32 4.35 -14.16
N PHE A 121 1.93 5.11 -13.24
CA PHE A 121 1.72 6.54 -13.15
C PHE A 121 2.39 7.30 -14.29
N GLY A 122 1.59 8.09 -15.00
CA GLY A 122 2.03 9.08 -15.99
C GLY A 122 1.41 10.43 -15.67
N PHE A 123 2.22 11.48 -15.57
CA PHE A 123 1.75 12.84 -15.29
C PHE A 123 2.74 13.86 -15.81
N THR A 124 2.22 14.88 -16.48
CA THR A 124 3.01 16.03 -16.93
C THR A 124 2.24 17.31 -16.66
N LYS A 125 2.83 18.21 -15.86
CA LYS A 125 2.28 19.54 -15.59
C LYS A 125 3.42 20.50 -15.28
N ALA A 126 3.55 21.55 -16.06
CA ALA A 126 4.63 22.54 -15.94
C ALA A 126 6.03 21.87 -15.92
N THR A 127 6.75 21.93 -14.80
CA THR A 127 8.08 21.34 -14.63
C THR A 127 8.06 19.92 -14.09
N GLU A 128 6.90 19.41 -13.67
CA GLU A 128 6.75 18.04 -13.15
C GLU A 128 6.45 17.09 -14.32
N SER A 129 7.26 16.02 -14.45
CA SER A 129 7.02 14.96 -15.42
C SER A 129 7.40 13.62 -14.82
N TYR A 130 6.47 12.68 -14.84
CA TYR A 130 6.61 11.31 -14.35
C TYR A 130 6.13 10.34 -15.41
N GLU A 131 6.85 9.24 -15.60
CA GLU A 131 6.49 8.17 -16.55
C GLU A 131 7.04 6.84 -16.05
N GLU A 132 6.29 6.18 -15.18
CA GLU A 132 6.70 4.89 -14.57
C GLU A 132 6.92 3.79 -15.59
N SER A 133 6.19 3.80 -16.71
CA SER A 133 6.29 2.79 -17.78
C SER A 133 7.67 2.66 -18.41
N ARG A 134 8.53 3.65 -18.24
CA ARG A 134 9.93 3.59 -18.71
C ARG A 134 10.78 2.60 -17.92
N THR A 135 10.49 2.38 -16.66
CA THR A 135 11.31 1.61 -15.73
C THR A 135 10.55 0.52 -14.99
N ILE A 136 9.23 0.46 -15.16
CA ILE A 136 8.35 -0.49 -14.48
C ILE A 136 7.54 -1.26 -15.53
N THR A 137 7.47 -2.59 -15.37
CA THR A 137 6.55 -3.47 -16.06
C THR A 137 5.22 -3.48 -15.31
N ALA A 138 4.10 -3.33 -16.01
CA ALA A 138 2.77 -3.42 -15.43
C ALA A 138 2.43 -4.87 -15.08
N GLY A 139 1.72 -5.06 -13.95
CA GLY A 139 1.01 -6.30 -13.64
C GLY A 139 -0.32 -6.38 -14.42
N ASP A 140 -0.98 -7.53 -14.32
CA ASP A 140 -2.25 -7.81 -15.01
C ASP A 140 -3.29 -8.52 -14.12
N ASP A 141 -2.89 -9.00 -12.95
CA ASP A 141 -3.75 -9.76 -12.04
C ASP A 141 -4.43 -8.89 -10.98
N VAL A 142 -5.75 -9.04 -10.84
CA VAL A 142 -6.50 -8.51 -9.71
C VAL A 142 -6.33 -9.42 -8.51
N VAL A 143 -5.75 -8.93 -7.43
CA VAL A 143 -5.39 -9.75 -6.27
C VAL A 143 -6.14 -9.33 -5.01
N SER A 144 -6.68 -10.35 -4.32
CA SER A 144 -7.16 -10.26 -2.96
C SER A 144 -6.85 -11.56 -2.23
N PHE A 145 -6.69 -11.51 -0.90
CA PHE A 145 -6.41 -12.69 -0.08
C PHE A 145 -7.29 -12.70 1.17
N ASP A 146 -7.47 -13.87 1.76
CA ASP A 146 -8.15 -14.03 3.04
C ASP A 146 -7.13 -14.10 4.17
N ALA A 147 -7.20 -13.16 5.09
CA ALA A 147 -6.33 -13.11 6.26
C ALA A 147 -6.87 -13.94 7.45
N GLY A 148 -7.92 -14.75 7.23
CA GLY A 148 -8.60 -15.54 8.27
C GLY A 148 -9.62 -14.72 9.09
N PHE A 149 -9.55 -13.41 9.04
CA PHE A 149 -10.52 -12.49 9.64
C PHE A 149 -11.30 -11.70 8.58
N GLY A 150 -10.98 -11.86 7.30
CA GLY A 150 -11.71 -11.25 6.19
C GLY A 150 -10.85 -11.08 4.95
N LYS A 151 -11.54 -10.85 3.84
CA LYS A 151 -10.93 -10.64 2.53
C LYS A 151 -10.33 -9.24 2.42
N ILE A 152 -9.07 -9.17 1.99
CA ILE A 152 -8.30 -7.93 1.81
C ILE A 152 -7.96 -7.77 0.33
N GLY A 153 -8.32 -6.63 -0.25
CA GLY A 153 -7.98 -6.27 -1.63
C GLY A 153 -6.67 -5.49 -1.70
N LEU A 154 -5.81 -5.85 -2.64
CA LEU A 154 -4.51 -5.20 -2.86
C LEU A 154 -4.57 -4.22 -4.03
N SER A 155 -3.99 -3.04 -3.82
CA SER A 155 -3.77 -2.03 -4.87
C SER A 155 -2.53 -1.21 -4.55
N ILE A 156 -2.02 -0.43 -5.49
CA ILE A 156 -0.85 0.43 -5.30
C ILE A 156 -1.10 1.79 -5.94
N CYS A 157 -1.10 2.86 -5.12
CA CYS A 157 -0.96 4.26 -5.53
C CYS A 157 -1.89 4.69 -6.68
N TYR A 158 -1.39 4.71 -7.90
CA TYR A 158 -2.12 5.17 -9.08
C TYR A 158 -3.36 4.32 -9.40
N ASP A 159 -3.38 3.06 -8.96
CA ASP A 159 -4.55 2.18 -9.03
C ASP A 159 -5.79 2.83 -8.40
N LEU A 160 -5.58 3.73 -7.43
CA LEU A 160 -6.67 4.45 -6.76
C LEU A 160 -7.58 5.22 -7.73
N ARG A 161 -7.12 5.53 -8.95
CA ARG A 161 -7.93 6.24 -9.95
C ARG A 161 -8.86 5.35 -10.76
N PHE A 162 -8.72 4.03 -10.66
CA PHE A 162 -9.40 3.06 -11.49
C PHE A 162 -10.41 2.25 -10.67
N PRO A 163 -11.68 2.71 -10.57
CA PRO A 163 -12.71 2.04 -9.77
C PRO A 163 -12.99 0.60 -10.21
N GLU A 164 -12.70 0.26 -11.46
CA GLU A 164 -12.86 -1.07 -12.03
C GLU A 164 -12.05 -2.11 -11.27
N LEU A 165 -10.80 -1.79 -10.91
CA LEU A 165 -9.94 -2.67 -10.13
C LEU A 165 -10.61 -3.06 -8.80
N TYR A 166 -11.11 -2.07 -8.07
CA TYR A 166 -11.72 -2.28 -6.75
C TYR A 166 -13.03 -3.05 -6.83
N ARG A 167 -13.80 -2.82 -7.88
CA ARG A 167 -15.03 -3.57 -8.14
C ARG A 167 -14.75 -5.03 -8.49
N SER A 168 -13.68 -5.30 -9.23
CA SER A 168 -13.26 -6.66 -9.61
C SER A 168 -12.76 -7.48 -8.42
N MET A 169 -12.30 -6.85 -7.35
CA MET A 169 -11.91 -7.54 -6.11
C MET A 169 -13.08 -8.19 -5.37
N GLY A 170 -14.34 -7.76 -5.64
CA GLY A 170 -15.54 -8.27 -4.97
C GLY A 170 -15.67 -7.77 -3.52
N ASP A 171 -16.30 -8.57 -2.66
CA ASP A 171 -16.70 -8.16 -1.30
C ASP A 171 -15.54 -8.17 -0.30
N CYS A 172 -14.59 -7.25 -0.45
CA CYS A 172 -13.52 -7.07 0.52
C CYS A 172 -14.04 -6.43 1.81
N ALA A 173 -13.45 -6.82 2.95
CA ALA A 173 -13.65 -6.14 4.23
C ALA A 173 -12.73 -4.91 4.35
N LEU A 174 -11.53 -5.03 3.78
CA LEU A 174 -10.50 -4.01 3.75
C LEU A 174 -9.90 -3.92 2.35
N ILE A 175 -9.64 -2.71 1.90
CA ILE A 175 -8.80 -2.40 0.74
C ILE A 175 -7.56 -1.67 1.24
N VAL A 176 -6.38 -2.01 0.72
CA VAL A 176 -5.12 -1.37 1.09
C VAL A 176 -4.52 -0.63 -0.08
N VAL A 177 -3.94 0.55 0.22
CA VAL A 177 -3.37 1.47 -0.79
C VAL A 177 -2.02 2.01 -0.31
N PRO A 178 -0.92 1.27 -0.50
CA PRO A 178 0.42 1.86 -0.37
C PRO A 178 0.65 2.88 -1.49
N ALA A 179 1.22 4.04 -1.18
CA ALA A 179 1.33 5.14 -2.13
C ALA A 179 2.53 6.05 -1.92
N ALA A 180 2.93 6.71 -3.02
CA ALA A 180 3.85 7.85 -3.05
C ALA A 180 3.25 8.97 -3.92
N PHE A 181 2.02 9.37 -3.63
CA PHE A 181 1.30 10.42 -4.37
C PHE A 181 2.11 11.71 -4.38
N THR A 182 2.23 12.35 -5.55
CA THR A 182 2.84 13.67 -5.66
C THR A 182 2.04 14.68 -4.84
N PHE A 183 2.70 15.71 -4.34
CA PHE A 183 2.03 16.79 -3.59
C PHE A 183 0.88 17.39 -4.38
N THR A 184 1.12 17.72 -5.66
CA THR A 184 0.15 18.37 -6.55
C THR A 184 -1.14 17.59 -6.72
N THR A 185 -1.01 16.27 -7.00
CA THR A 185 -2.20 15.42 -7.23
C THR A 185 -2.81 14.94 -5.91
N GLY A 186 -2.00 14.78 -4.88
CA GLY A 186 -2.45 14.35 -3.56
C GLY A 186 -3.37 15.38 -2.91
N GLN A 187 -2.95 16.64 -2.90
CA GLN A 187 -3.76 17.74 -2.37
C GLN A 187 -5.15 17.83 -3.00
N ALA A 188 -5.24 17.55 -4.29
CA ALA A 188 -6.50 17.70 -5.02
C ALA A 188 -7.39 16.43 -4.98
N HIS A 189 -6.81 15.21 -4.89
CA HIS A 189 -7.55 13.99 -5.20
C HIS A 189 -7.50 12.91 -4.12
N TRP A 190 -6.46 12.86 -3.28
CA TRP A 190 -6.15 11.73 -2.41
C TRP A 190 -7.29 11.36 -1.47
N GLU A 191 -7.72 12.29 -0.64
CA GLU A 191 -8.80 12.07 0.34
C GLU A 191 -10.10 11.68 -0.35
N ILE A 192 -10.47 12.44 -1.39
CA ILE A 192 -11.73 12.23 -2.10
C ILE A 192 -11.80 10.83 -2.70
N LEU A 193 -10.71 10.38 -3.34
CA LEU A 193 -10.66 9.06 -3.96
C LEU A 193 -10.68 7.93 -2.93
N LEU A 194 -9.92 8.02 -1.83
CA LEU A 194 -9.93 7.00 -0.78
C LEU A 194 -11.32 6.85 -0.15
N ARG A 195 -11.98 7.96 0.14
CA ARG A 195 -13.34 7.97 0.67
C ARG A 195 -14.35 7.40 -0.34
N ALA A 196 -14.20 7.74 -1.62
CA ALA A 196 -15.02 7.15 -2.69
C ALA A 196 -14.86 5.63 -2.74
N ARG A 197 -13.62 5.10 -2.68
CA ARG A 197 -13.37 3.65 -2.66
C ARG A 197 -14.00 2.96 -1.45
N ALA A 198 -13.95 3.58 -0.27
CA ALA A 198 -14.60 3.06 0.93
C ALA A 198 -16.13 3.01 0.77
N ILE A 199 -16.73 4.11 0.33
CA ILE A 199 -18.19 4.27 0.19
C ILE A 199 -18.74 3.29 -0.86
N GLU A 200 -18.17 3.30 -2.05
CA GLU A 200 -18.70 2.52 -3.18
C GLU A 200 -18.52 1.01 -3.01
N ASN A 201 -17.44 0.56 -2.33
CA ASN A 201 -17.20 -0.86 -2.06
C ASN A 201 -17.69 -1.29 -0.68
N GLN A 202 -18.24 -0.36 0.12
CA GLN A 202 -18.76 -0.60 1.47
C GLN A 202 -17.77 -1.42 2.32
N CYS A 203 -16.51 -0.96 2.38
CA CYS A 203 -15.41 -1.60 3.09
C CYS A 203 -14.51 -0.54 3.73
N TYR A 204 -13.64 -0.97 4.64
CA TYR A 204 -12.57 -0.11 5.14
C TYR A 204 -11.53 0.14 4.04
N VAL A 205 -10.89 1.32 4.08
CA VAL A 205 -9.73 1.62 3.24
C VAL A 205 -8.59 2.08 4.14
N LEU A 206 -7.46 1.35 4.10
CA LEU A 206 -6.23 1.70 4.79
C LEU A 206 -5.20 2.16 3.76
N ALA A 207 -4.78 3.41 3.86
CA ALA A 207 -3.80 4.00 2.96
C ALA A 207 -2.51 4.34 3.71
N SER A 208 -1.38 3.89 3.18
CA SER A 208 -0.05 4.15 3.69
C SER A 208 0.74 4.94 2.66
N ALA A 209 1.30 6.09 3.04
CA ALA A 209 1.88 7.02 2.09
C ALA A 209 3.32 7.41 2.43
N GLN A 210 4.08 7.80 1.41
CA GLN A 210 5.27 8.62 1.56
C GLN A 210 4.82 10.06 1.87
N GLY A 211 5.39 10.71 2.90
CA GLY A 211 4.80 11.93 3.44
C GLY A 211 5.77 13.06 3.76
N GLY A 212 6.31 13.72 2.76
CA GLY A 212 7.16 14.89 2.98
C GLY A 212 8.08 15.22 1.81
N GLN A 213 9.14 15.96 2.13
CA GLN A 213 10.20 16.36 1.20
C GLN A 213 11.31 15.32 1.19
N HIS A 214 11.58 14.71 0.04
CA HIS A 214 12.64 13.72 -0.15
C HIS A 214 13.96 14.36 -0.58
N VAL A 215 15.07 13.66 -0.34
CA VAL A 215 16.43 14.11 -0.68
C VAL A 215 16.60 14.40 -2.18
N ASN A 216 15.89 13.67 -3.04
CA ASN A 216 15.90 13.86 -4.50
C ASN A 216 15.11 15.10 -4.98
N GLY A 217 14.56 15.89 -4.06
CA GLY A 217 13.74 17.06 -4.38
C GLY A 217 12.26 16.77 -4.60
N ARG A 218 11.85 15.51 -4.69
CA ARG A 218 10.44 15.11 -4.80
C ARG A 218 9.70 15.43 -3.50
N ARG A 219 8.49 15.99 -3.61
CA ARG A 219 7.58 16.13 -2.48
C ARG A 219 6.37 15.22 -2.65
N THR A 220 6.10 14.40 -1.65
CA THR A 220 4.93 13.53 -1.60
C THR A 220 3.90 14.07 -0.62
N TRP A 221 2.63 13.69 -0.84
CA TRP A 221 1.49 14.29 -0.14
C TRP A 221 1.35 13.84 1.31
N GLY A 222 1.76 12.61 1.64
CA GLY A 222 1.47 12.03 2.96
C GLY A 222 -0.01 11.68 3.11
N HIS A 223 -0.58 12.11 4.23
CA HIS A 223 -1.98 11.88 4.57
C HIS A 223 -2.33 10.38 4.55
N SER A 224 -1.42 9.54 5.11
CA SER A 224 -1.79 8.16 5.43
C SER A 224 -3.05 8.18 6.28
N MET A 225 -4.02 7.33 5.96
CA MET A 225 -5.31 7.39 6.65
C MET A 225 -6.03 6.04 6.69
N LEU A 226 -6.93 5.94 7.66
CA LEU A 226 -7.95 4.90 7.74
C LEU A 226 -9.32 5.52 7.48
N VAL A 227 -10.06 4.96 6.53
CA VAL A 227 -11.43 5.37 6.20
C VAL A 227 -12.38 4.21 6.48
N ASP A 228 -13.51 4.48 7.13
CA ASP A 228 -14.54 3.48 7.42
C ASP A 228 -15.48 3.23 6.20
N PRO A 229 -16.33 2.19 6.23
CA PRO A 229 -17.22 1.86 5.13
C PRO A 229 -18.28 2.94 4.80
N TRP A 230 -18.49 3.92 5.68
CA TRP A 230 -19.39 5.07 5.45
C TRP A 230 -18.66 6.27 4.83
N GLY A 231 -17.33 6.16 4.65
CA GLY A 231 -16.48 7.23 4.13
C GLY A 231 -16.00 8.22 5.19
N LYS A 232 -16.15 7.91 6.48
CA LYS A 232 -15.60 8.73 7.57
C LYS A 232 -14.11 8.44 7.72
N ILE A 233 -13.30 9.49 7.80
CA ILE A 233 -11.89 9.39 8.18
C ILE A 233 -11.84 9.06 9.68
N VAL A 234 -11.25 7.89 10.00
CA VAL A 234 -11.09 7.41 11.38
C VAL A 234 -9.82 8.01 11.98
N ASP A 235 -8.74 8.01 11.21
CA ASP A 235 -7.44 8.56 11.62
C ASP A 235 -6.66 9.02 10.38
N VAL A 236 -5.81 10.04 10.54
CA VAL A 236 -4.98 10.61 9.45
C VAL A 236 -3.71 11.25 10.00
N LEU A 237 -2.58 11.01 9.33
CA LEU A 237 -1.29 11.69 9.57
C LEU A 237 -0.93 12.52 8.33
N ALA A 238 -0.93 13.85 8.47
CA ALA A 238 -0.74 14.77 7.35
C ALA A 238 0.67 14.68 6.74
N GLU A 239 1.70 15.00 7.48
CA GLU A 239 3.10 15.00 7.02
C GLU A 239 4.01 14.37 8.06
N GLY A 240 5.22 13.99 7.67
CA GLY A 240 6.23 13.42 8.56
C GLY A 240 6.16 11.89 8.64
N GLU A 241 7.00 11.33 9.47
CA GLU A 241 7.02 9.89 9.75
C GLU A 241 6.09 9.56 10.93
N GLY A 242 5.42 8.42 10.85
CA GLY A 242 4.56 7.98 11.94
C GLY A 242 3.66 6.81 11.59
N VAL A 243 2.69 6.58 12.47
CA VAL A 243 1.74 5.48 12.37
C VAL A 243 0.33 6.05 12.52
N VAL A 244 -0.57 5.64 11.63
CA VAL A 244 -2.01 5.87 11.73
C VAL A 244 -2.74 4.54 11.79
N GLY A 245 -3.93 4.50 12.39
CA GLY A 245 -4.69 3.27 12.39
C GLY A 245 -5.97 3.35 13.22
N GLY A 246 -6.56 2.20 13.42
CA GLY A 246 -7.80 2.06 14.16
C GLY A 246 -8.29 0.63 14.16
N GLU A 247 -9.55 0.44 14.47
CA GLU A 247 -10.16 -0.89 14.51
C GLU A 247 -10.96 -1.18 13.24
N LEU A 248 -10.80 -2.39 12.72
CA LEU A 248 -11.80 -3.00 11.85
C LEU A 248 -12.98 -3.41 12.71
N ASP A 249 -14.02 -2.60 12.72
CA ASP A 249 -15.28 -2.87 13.41
C ASP A 249 -16.22 -3.64 12.48
N TRP A 250 -16.35 -4.93 12.73
CA TRP A 250 -17.21 -5.83 11.94
C TRP A 250 -18.69 -5.51 12.10
N ALA A 251 -19.09 -5.01 13.27
CA ALA A 251 -20.47 -4.60 13.50
C ALA A 251 -20.81 -3.38 12.64
N ASN A 252 -19.92 -2.38 12.58
CA ASN A 252 -20.07 -1.22 11.71
C ASN A 252 -20.11 -1.62 10.22
N LEU A 253 -19.18 -2.48 9.78
CA LEU A 253 -19.15 -2.98 8.40
C LEU A 253 -20.48 -3.66 8.03
N SER A 254 -20.99 -4.54 8.89
CA SER A 254 -22.26 -5.24 8.70
C SER A 254 -23.45 -4.28 8.70
N ALA A 255 -23.47 -3.32 9.62
CA ALA A 255 -24.54 -2.33 9.71
C ALA A 255 -24.64 -1.46 8.45
N VAL A 256 -23.50 -0.99 7.93
CA VAL A 256 -23.45 -0.22 6.68
C VAL A 256 -24.00 -1.03 5.51
N ARG A 257 -23.56 -2.27 5.34
CA ARG A 257 -23.99 -3.16 4.26
C ARG A 257 -25.46 -3.59 4.36
N THR A 258 -26.00 -3.62 5.58
CA THR A 258 -27.39 -3.97 5.83
C THR A 258 -28.31 -2.77 5.60
N SER A 259 -27.93 -1.59 6.10
CA SER A 259 -28.75 -0.38 6.00
C SER A 259 -28.79 0.20 4.58
N LEU A 260 -27.71 0.03 3.81
CA LEU A 260 -27.60 0.47 2.41
C LEU A 260 -27.02 -0.67 1.55
N PRO A 261 -27.79 -1.67 1.12
CA PRO A 261 -27.26 -2.84 0.42
C PRO A 261 -26.87 -2.55 -1.05
N ALA A 262 -26.10 -1.49 -1.30
CA ALA A 262 -25.75 -1.00 -2.63
C ALA A 262 -24.99 -2.04 -3.47
N LEU A 263 -24.13 -2.87 -2.83
CA LEU A 263 -23.42 -3.95 -3.53
C LEU A 263 -24.39 -4.97 -4.14
N LYS A 264 -25.53 -5.26 -3.48
CA LYS A 264 -26.57 -6.19 -3.98
C LYS A 264 -27.46 -5.55 -5.05
N HIS A 265 -27.50 -4.21 -5.13
CA HIS A 265 -28.31 -3.48 -6.09
C HIS A 265 -27.60 -3.28 -7.43
N ARG A 266 -26.36 -3.70 -7.56
CA ARG A 266 -25.61 -3.61 -8.82
C ARG A 266 -26.31 -4.39 -9.93
N LYS A 267 -26.39 -3.78 -11.12
CA LYS A 267 -26.97 -4.37 -12.35
C LYS A 267 -25.91 -4.67 -13.41
N LEU A 268 -24.81 -3.91 -13.38
CA LEU A 268 -23.70 -4.11 -14.31
C LEU A 268 -22.65 -5.02 -13.67
N ALA A 269 -22.22 -6.03 -14.42
CA ALA A 269 -21.02 -6.81 -14.08
C ALA A 269 -19.77 -5.97 -14.34
N CYS A 270 -18.72 -6.16 -13.55
CA CYS A 270 -17.37 -5.66 -13.84
C CYS A 270 -16.59 -6.78 -14.49
#